data_25f052cac4f4bbcae07589903ea2af70
#
_entry.id   25f052cac4f4bbcae07589903ea2af70
#
_cell.length_a   1.000
_cell.length_b   1.000
_cell.length_c   1.000
_cell.angle_alpha   90.00
_cell.angle_beta   90.00
_cell.angle_gamma   90.00
#
_symmetry.space_group_name_H-M   'P 1'
#
loop_
_entity.id
_entity.type
_entity.pdbx_description
1 polymer ?
#
loop_
_entity_poly.entity_id
_entity_poly.type
_entity_poly.pdbx_seq_one_letter_code
_entity_poly.pdbx_strand_id
1 'polypeptide(L)'
;QRQMCIRDRDNRWQWFLSGLGYTLLISFFAVLVGLVIGVVMAFGRLSKNKLFRGISGLYIDIIRGTPTMVQLLIIYFIIFANVNIDRWMVGVIAFGINSGAYIAEIVRGGILSIDQGQTEAGRSLGLTQRQTMTYIIIPQAVKNILPALGNEFIVLIKETAVIGMIANIDLVGAARKVQSLTYDYVVPMLSIALIYYVVIKIVSTLLKACLLYTSPSPR
;
A
#
# COMPACT_ATOMS: atom_id res chain seq x y z
N GLN A 1 -0.28 -6.73 -38.78
CA GLN A 1 -0.13 -8.20 -38.68
C GLN A 1 1.02 -8.60 -37.74
N ARG A 2 2.20 -7.98 -37.79
CA ARG A 2 3.34 -8.26 -36.87
C ARG A 2 3.01 -8.07 -35.37
N GLN A 3 2.23 -7.05 -35.04
CA GLN A 3 1.88 -6.72 -33.66
C GLN A 3 0.87 -7.70 -33.05
N MET A 4 -0.03 -8.27 -33.85
CA MET A 4 -1.00 -9.27 -33.39
C MET A 4 -0.32 -10.63 -33.08
N CYS A 5 0.72 -11.01 -33.87
CA CYS A 5 1.51 -12.22 -33.62
C CYS A 5 2.34 -12.17 -32.33
N ILE A 6 2.72 -10.97 -31.83
CA ILE A 6 3.49 -10.82 -30.60
C ILE A 6 2.65 -11.19 -29.37
N ARG A 7 1.33 -10.96 -29.42
CA ARG A 7 0.42 -11.17 -28.29
C ARG A 7 -0.11 -12.61 -28.21
N ASP A 8 -0.31 -13.27 -29.32
CA ASP A 8 -1.00 -14.58 -29.40
C ASP A 8 -0.06 -15.78 -29.52
N ARG A 9 1.22 -15.56 -29.81
CA ARG A 9 2.18 -16.66 -29.91
C ARG A 9 2.47 -17.20 -28.51
N ASP A 10 2.26 -18.49 -28.27
CA ASP A 10 2.53 -19.22 -27.04
C ASP A 10 1.72 -18.76 -25.80
N ASN A 11 0.45 -18.34 -25.98
CA ASN A 11 -0.42 -17.93 -24.88
C ASN A 11 0.17 -16.80 -23.99
N ARG A 12 0.91 -15.86 -24.57
CA ARG A 12 1.61 -14.79 -23.83
C ARG A 12 0.69 -13.90 -22.99
N TRP A 13 -0.58 -13.78 -23.37
CA TRP A 13 -1.61 -13.10 -22.58
C TRP A 13 -1.76 -13.70 -21.17
N GLN A 14 -1.52 -15.01 -21.00
CA GLN A 14 -1.57 -15.66 -19.69
C GLN A 14 -0.46 -15.14 -18.74
N TRP A 15 0.69 -14.75 -19.29
CA TRP A 15 1.76 -14.14 -18.48
C TRP A 15 1.35 -12.77 -17.93
N PHE A 16 0.63 -11.99 -18.72
CA PHE A 16 0.09 -10.71 -18.24
C PHE A 16 -1.02 -10.92 -17.19
N LEU A 17 -1.88 -11.92 -17.36
CA LEU A 17 -2.89 -12.25 -16.36
C LEU A 17 -2.28 -12.76 -15.06
N SER A 18 -1.32 -13.68 -15.13
CA SER A 18 -0.63 -14.18 -13.94
C SER A 18 0.18 -13.07 -13.25
N GLY A 19 0.87 -12.24 -14.03
CA GLY A 19 1.58 -11.07 -13.52
C GLY A 19 0.66 -10.07 -12.83
N LEU A 20 -0.51 -9.79 -13.40
CA LEU A 20 -1.54 -8.97 -12.78
C LEU A 20 -2.05 -9.61 -11.47
N GLY A 21 -2.29 -10.92 -11.47
CA GLY A 21 -2.68 -11.66 -10.28
C GLY A 21 -1.67 -11.50 -9.14
N TYR A 22 -0.37 -11.66 -9.41
CA TYR A 22 0.69 -11.44 -8.42
C TYR A 22 0.77 -9.98 -7.97
N THR A 23 0.64 -9.01 -8.88
CA THR A 23 0.60 -7.58 -8.54
C THR A 23 -0.51 -7.29 -7.52
N LEU A 24 -1.73 -7.74 -7.79
CA LEU A 24 -2.88 -7.54 -6.89
C LEU A 24 -2.74 -8.30 -5.56
N LEU A 25 -2.27 -9.55 -5.61
CA LEU A 25 -2.05 -10.38 -4.43
C LEU A 25 -1.02 -9.73 -3.49
N ILE A 26 0.13 -9.32 -4.02
CA ILE A 26 1.19 -8.67 -3.24
C ILE A 26 0.69 -7.36 -2.64
N SER A 27 0.01 -6.52 -3.43
CA SER A 27 -0.55 -5.25 -2.95
C SER A 27 -1.58 -5.45 -1.84
N PHE A 28 -2.45 -6.45 -1.99
CA PHE A 28 -3.47 -6.77 -0.99
C PHE A 28 -2.86 -7.21 0.34
N PHE A 29 -1.95 -8.17 0.32
CA PHE A 29 -1.31 -8.63 1.55
C PHE A 29 -0.36 -7.59 2.14
N ALA A 30 0.33 -6.81 1.31
CA ALA A 30 1.20 -5.73 1.78
C ALA A 30 0.40 -4.64 2.52
N VAL A 31 -0.79 -4.24 2.02
CA VAL A 31 -1.61 -3.26 2.74
C VAL A 31 -2.13 -3.81 4.07
N LEU A 32 -2.46 -5.10 4.16
CA LEU A 32 -2.88 -5.72 5.42
C LEU A 32 -1.75 -5.72 6.45
N VAL A 33 -0.54 -6.13 6.05
CA VAL A 33 0.65 -6.06 6.90
C VAL A 33 0.95 -4.60 7.30
N GLY A 34 0.91 -3.69 6.32
CA GLY A 34 1.10 -2.27 6.52
C GLY A 34 0.07 -1.66 7.46
N LEU A 35 -1.20 -2.09 7.40
CA LEU A 35 -2.25 -1.63 8.30
C LEU A 35 -1.95 -1.99 9.76
N VAL A 36 -1.54 -3.24 10.01
CA VAL A 36 -1.17 -3.68 11.37
C VAL A 36 0.02 -2.87 11.90
N ILE A 37 1.10 -2.79 11.12
CA ILE A 37 2.30 -2.04 11.51
C ILE A 37 1.95 -0.55 11.68
N GLY A 38 1.24 0.04 10.72
CA GLY A 38 0.90 1.45 10.69
C GLY A 38 0.06 1.89 11.87
N VAL A 39 -0.96 1.10 12.23
CA VAL A 39 -1.78 1.39 13.42
C VAL A 39 -0.94 1.36 14.69
N VAL A 40 -0.11 0.33 14.88
CA VAL A 40 0.78 0.22 16.06
C VAL A 40 1.72 1.42 16.12
N MET A 41 2.37 1.79 15.01
CA MET A 41 3.31 2.91 14.95
C MET A 41 2.61 4.26 15.12
N ALA A 42 1.38 4.44 14.63
CA ALA A 42 0.59 5.65 14.85
C ALA A 42 0.29 5.87 16.34
N PHE A 43 -0.17 4.84 17.04
CA PHE A 43 -0.40 4.92 18.48
C PHE A 43 0.91 5.09 19.26
N GLY A 44 2.01 4.46 18.81
CA GLY A 44 3.35 4.70 19.35
C GLY A 44 3.74 6.18 19.25
N ARG A 45 3.54 6.80 18.09
CA ARG A 45 3.83 8.21 17.83
C ARG A 45 2.98 9.17 18.67
N LEU A 46 1.74 8.80 18.97
CA LEU A 46 0.83 9.56 19.84
C LEU A 46 1.04 9.27 21.34
N SER A 47 1.86 8.30 21.70
CA SER A 47 2.08 7.88 23.10
C SER A 47 2.79 8.97 23.90
N LYS A 48 2.45 9.04 25.21
CA LYS A 48 3.19 9.83 26.21
C LYS A 48 4.56 9.24 26.55
N ASN A 49 4.76 7.94 26.30
CA ASN A 49 6.03 7.27 26.54
C ASN A 49 7.05 7.74 25.49
N LYS A 50 8.11 8.44 25.96
CA LYS A 50 9.17 9.00 25.10
C LYS A 50 9.89 7.94 24.27
N LEU A 51 10.14 6.74 24.84
CA LEU A 51 10.82 5.66 24.14
C LEU A 51 9.98 5.15 22.97
N PHE A 52 8.71 4.84 23.22
CA PHE A 52 7.80 4.31 22.19
C PHE A 52 7.55 5.33 21.06
N ARG A 53 7.40 6.60 21.44
CA ARG A 53 7.29 7.72 20.50
C ARG A 53 8.56 7.90 19.66
N GLY A 54 9.75 7.74 20.28
CA GLY A 54 11.03 7.84 19.58
C GLY A 54 11.24 6.73 18.57
N ILE A 55 11.00 5.47 18.98
CA ILE A 55 11.12 4.29 18.09
C ILE A 55 10.17 4.41 16.90
N SER A 56 8.90 4.74 17.15
CA SER A 56 7.91 4.91 16.08
C SER A 56 8.28 6.06 15.14
N GLY A 57 8.82 7.17 15.70
CA GLY A 57 9.32 8.27 14.89
C GLY A 57 10.46 7.87 13.98
N LEU A 58 11.48 7.24 14.56
CA LEU A 58 12.66 6.77 13.83
C LEU A 58 12.29 5.82 12.68
N TYR A 59 11.39 4.86 12.95
CA TYR A 59 10.89 3.95 11.92
C TYR A 59 10.23 4.72 10.76
N ILE A 60 9.29 5.63 11.07
CA ILE A 60 8.57 6.40 10.07
C ILE A 60 9.54 7.26 9.25
N ASP A 61 10.47 7.93 9.92
CA ASP A 61 11.42 8.84 9.28
C ASP A 61 12.40 8.09 8.36
N ILE A 62 12.92 6.93 8.78
CA ILE A 62 13.82 6.11 7.95
C ILE A 62 13.08 5.56 6.73
N ILE A 63 11.91 4.95 6.95
CA ILE A 63 11.18 4.28 5.88
C ILE A 63 10.68 5.29 4.84
N ARG A 64 10.13 6.43 5.27
CA ARG A 64 9.68 7.47 4.34
C ARG A 64 10.80 8.31 3.74
N GLY A 65 11.97 8.32 4.37
CA GLY A 65 13.16 9.01 3.90
C GLY A 65 14.03 8.23 2.92
N THR A 66 13.69 6.95 2.65
CA THR A 66 14.49 6.08 1.76
C THR A 66 13.63 5.53 0.61
N PRO A 67 14.22 5.32 -0.60
CA PRO A 67 13.46 4.79 -1.75
C PRO A 67 12.95 3.37 -1.51
N THR A 68 11.69 3.11 -1.82
CA THR A 68 11.04 1.79 -1.69
C THR A 68 11.81 0.68 -2.40
N MET A 69 12.37 0.97 -3.59
CA MET A 69 13.20 0.00 -4.32
C MET A 69 14.45 -0.42 -3.54
N VAL A 70 15.14 0.53 -2.89
CA VAL A 70 16.33 0.23 -2.08
C VAL A 70 15.96 -0.62 -0.88
N GLN A 71 14.85 -0.34 -0.22
CA GLN A 71 14.33 -1.14 0.89
C GLN A 71 14.04 -2.57 0.44
N LEU A 72 13.37 -2.76 -0.69
CA LEU A 72 13.11 -4.08 -1.27
C LEU A 72 14.40 -4.87 -1.52
N LEU A 73 15.43 -4.24 -2.10
CA LEU A 73 16.71 -4.89 -2.37
C LEU A 73 17.47 -5.25 -1.09
N ILE A 74 17.47 -4.38 -0.08
CA ILE A 74 18.06 -4.65 1.23
C ILE A 74 17.36 -5.85 1.89
N ILE A 75 16.03 -5.84 1.91
CA ILE A 75 15.24 -6.91 2.52
C ILE A 75 15.52 -8.24 1.80
N TYR A 76 15.53 -8.25 0.48
CA TYR A 76 15.73 -9.47 -0.29
C TYR A 76 17.18 -9.99 -0.25
N PHE A 77 18.17 -9.13 -0.55
CA PHE A 77 19.56 -9.57 -0.71
C PHE A 77 20.38 -9.59 0.58
N ILE A 78 19.91 -8.92 1.65
CA ILE A 78 20.64 -8.88 2.92
C ILE A 78 19.86 -9.64 4.00
N ILE A 79 18.59 -9.31 4.23
CA ILE A 79 17.84 -9.90 5.36
C ILE A 79 17.43 -11.34 5.03
N PHE A 80 16.91 -11.59 3.82
CA PHE A 80 16.46 -12.91 3.38
C PHE A 80 17.46 -13.65 2.49
N ALA A 81 18.72 -13.20 2.40
CA ALA A 81 19.75 -13.80 1.53
C ALA A 81 19.92 -15.31 1.71
N ASN A 82 19.85 -15.80 2.95
CA ASN A 82 20.06 -17.19 3.34
C ASN A 82 18.76 -17.91 3.75
N VAL A 83 17.58 -17.29 3.51
CA VAL A 83 16.29 -17.85 3.87
C VAL A 83 15.58 -18.33 2.61
N ASN A 84 15.19 -19.61 2.59
CA ASN A 84 14.40 -20.14 1.48
C ASN A 84 12.94 -19.71 1.62
N ILE A 85 12.63 -18.53 1.10
CA ILE A 85 11.29 -17.91 1.11
C ILE A 85 10.91 -17.50 -0.31
N ASP A 86 9.64 -17.63 -0.66
CA ASP A 86 9.14 -17.20 -1.96
C ASP A 86 9.29 -15.68 -2.15
N ARG A 87 9.75 -15.29 -3.33
CA ARG A 87 10.02 -13.88 -3.67
C ARG A 87 8.80 -12.98 -3.50
N TRP A 88 7.60 -13.48 -3.82
CA TRP A 88 6.38 -12.71 -3.63
C TRP A 88 6.10 -12.41 -2.14
N MET A 89 6.45 -13.33 -1.21
CA MET A 89 6.34 -13.10 0.23
C MET A 89 7.33 -12.04 0.71
N VAL A 90 8.55 -12.05 0.18
CA VAL A 90 9.52 -10.96 0.46
C VAL A 90 8.96 -9.62 -0.01
N GLY A 91 8.31 -9.60 -1.18
CA GLY A 91 7.60 -8.42 -1.67
C GLY A 91 6.51 -7.95 -0.70
N VAL A 92 5.66 -8.86 -0.23
CA VAL A 92 4.62 -8.54 0.77
C VAL A 92 5.22 -7.92 2.04
N ILE A 93 6.31 -8.49 2.56
CA ILE A 93 6.99 -7.97 3.76
C ILE A 93 7.59 -6.59 3.48
N ALA A 94 8.33 -6.44 2.39
CA ALA A 94 9.01 -5.18 2.06
C ALA A 94 8.01 -4.04 1.84
N PHE A 95 7.00 -4.26 1.00
CA PHE A 95 5.95 -3.26 0.75
C PHE A 95 5.06 -3.04 1.96
N GLY A 96 4.82 -4.08 2.79
CA GLY A 96 4.08 -3.96 4.03
C GLY A 96 4.80 -3.10 5.07
N ILE A 97 6.12 -3.25 5.21
CA ILE A 97 6.95 -2.38 6.05
C ILE A 97 6.94 -0.95 5.50
N ASN A 98 7.08 -0.77 4.18
CA ASN A 98 7.04 0.55 3.57
C ASN A 98 5.68 1.23 3.78
N SER A 99 4.59 0.59 3.36
CA SER A 99 3.23 1.12 3.50
C SER A 99 2.85 1.35 4.98
N GLY A 100 3.35 0.55 5.90
CA GLY A 100 3.14 0.74 7.34
C GLY A 100 3.58 2.11 7.84
N ALA A 101 4.64 2.67 7.31
CA ALA A 101 5.09 4.02 7.67
C ALA A 101 4.15 5.11 7.13
N TYR A 102 3.63 4.94 5.90
CA TYR A 102 2.64 5.87 5.34
C TYR A 102 1.30 5.76 6.04
N ILE A 103 0.83 4.54 6.32
CA ILE A 103 -0.41 4.29 7.06
C ILE A 103 -0.31 4.85 8.49
N ALA A 104 0.86 4.77 9.14
CA ALA A 104 1.06 5.37 10.46
C ALA A 104 0.80 6.88 10.45
N GLU A 105 1.29 7.59 9.44
CA GLU A 105 1.04 9.02 9.30
C GLU A 105 -0.41 9.33 8.89
N ILE A 106 -1.03 8.49 8.04
CA ILE A 106 -2.45 8.62 7.69
C ILE A 106 -3.32 8.48 8.94
N VAL A 107 -3.09 7.46 9.75
CA VAL A 107 -3.85 7.22 11.00
C VAL A 107 -3.59 8.35 12.01
N ARG A 108 -2.33 8.73 12.21
CA ARG A 108 -1.98 9.84 13.09
C ARG A 108 -2.65 11.15 12.65
N GLY A 109 -2.55 11.49 11.37
CA GLY A 109 -3.17 12.68 10.79
C GLY A 109 -4.68 12.66 10.91
N GLY A 110 -5.33 11.52 10.66
CA GLY A 110 -6.77 11.36 10.80
C GLY A 110 -7.26 11.53 12.25
N ILE A 111 -6.49 11.07 13.25
CA ILE A 111 -6.83 11.30 14.67
C ILE A 111 -6.65 12.78 15.03
N LEU A 112 -5.57 13.41 14.59
CA LEU A 112 -5.27 14.81 14.87
C LEU A 112 -6.16 15.79 14.10
N SER A 113 -6.84 15.36 13.04
CA SER A 113 -7.79 16.19 12.29
C SER A 113 -9.14 16.40 13.01
N ILE A 114 -9.39 15.66 14.09
CA ILE A 114 -10.60 15.85 14.88
C ILE A 114 -10.43 17.07 15.81
N ASP A 115 -11.43 17.92 15.81
CA ASP A 115 -11.45 19.14 16.62
C ASP A 115 -11.21 18.83 18.09
N GLN A 116 -10.36 19.61 18.76
CA GLN A 116 -10.04 19.44 20.19
C GLN A 116 -11.26 19.63 21.08
N GLY A 117 -12.23 20.45 20.66
CA GLY A 117 -13.50 20.64 21.35
C GLY A 117 -14.28 19.34 21.54
N GLN A 118 -14.13 18.35 20.64
CA GLN A 118 -14.71 17.02 20.80
C GLN A 118 -14.12 16.29 22.01
N THR A 119 -12.82 16.44 22.23
CA THR A 119 -12.14 15.86 23.39
C THR A 119 -12.55 16.58 24.67
N GLU A 120 -12.63 17.91 24.64
CA GLU A 120 -13.05 18.75 25.78
C GLU A 120 -14.50 18.46 26.16
N ALA A 121 -15.41 18.39 25.20
CA ALA A 121 -16.81 18.06 25.42
C ALA A 121 -16.97 16.67 26.05
N GLY A 122 -16.28 15.66 25.53
CA GLY A 122 -16.29 14.32 26.12
C GLY A 122 -15.78 14.31 27.56
N ARG A 123 -14.72 15.05 27.86
CA ARG A 123 -14.17 15.19 29.22
C ARG A 123 -15.12 15.94 30.15
N SER A 124 -15.81 16.96 29.67
CA SER A 124 -16.80 17.73 30.44
C SER A 124 -18.03 16.89 30.78
N LEU A 125 -18.37 15.91 29.96
CA LEU A 125 -19.43 14.92 30.25
C LEU A 125 -18.98 13.82 31.21
N GLY A 126 -17.78 13.90 31.78
CA GLY A 126 -17.24 12.94 32.76
C GLY A 126 -16.60 11.68 32.14
N LEU A 127 -16.46 11.61 30.81
CA LEU A 127 -15.79 10.49 30.18
C LEU A 127 -14.27 10.52 30.50
N THR A 128 -13.69 9.36 30.72
CA THR A 128 -12.23 9.23 30.82
C THR A 128 -11.59 9.49 29.46
N GLN A 129 -10.31 9.84 29.41
CA GLN A 129 -9.59 10.08 28.17
C GLN A 129 -9.67 8.86 27.21
N ARG A 130 -9.62 7.64 27.76
CA ARG A 130 -9.76 6.39 26.99
C ARG A 130 -11.16 6.27 26.38
N GLN A 131 -12.20 6.55 27.16
CA GLN A 131 -13.58 6.51 26.68
C GLN A 131 -13.82 7.57 25.60
N THR A 132 -13.37 8.82 25.83
CA THR A 132 -13.45 9.88 24.83
C THR A 132 -12.76 9.49 23.53
N MET A 133 -11.54 8.94 23.61
CA MET A 133 -10.81 8.47 22.43
C MET A 133 -11.60 7.36 21.70
N THR A 134 -12.08 6.34 22.42
CA THR A 134 -12.72 5.16 21.82
C THR A 134 -14.11 5.47 21.27
N TYR A 135 -14.93 6.25 22.00
CA TYR A 135 -16.34 6.43 21.63
C TYR A 135 -16.60 7.69 20.81
N ILE A 136 -15.72 8.69 20.87
CA ILE A 136 -15.93 9.96 20.19
C ILE A 136 -14.91 10.17 19.07
N ILE A 137 -13.61 10.09 19.37
CA ILE A 137 -12.54 10.48 18.45
C ILE A 137 -12.32 9.41 17.37
N ILE A 138 -12.10 8.15 17.75
CA ILE A 138 -11.78 7.09 16.79
C ILE A 138 -12.88 6.90 15.74
N PRO A 139 -14.19 6.86 16.06
CA PRO A 139 -15.22 6.69 15.03
C PRO A 139 -15.26 7.83 14.01
N GLN A 140 -14.94 9.06 14.43
CA GLN A 140 -14.84 10.21 13.54
C GLN A 140 -13.54 10.14 12.72
N ALA A 141 -12.41 9.84 13.37
CA ALA A 141 -11.11 9.72 12.72
C ALA A 141 -11.11 8.64 11.62
N VAL A 142 -11.76 7.50 11.84
CA VAL A 142 -11.87 6.42 10.84
C VAL A 142 -12.48 6.93 9.54
N LYS A 143 -13.51 7.78 9.60
CA LYS A 143 -14.12 8.37 8.39
C LYS A 143 -13.13 9.22 7.59
N ASN A 144 -12.24 9.95 8.26
CA ASN A 144 -11.20 10.76 7.63
C ASN A 144 -10.03 9.90 7.11
N ILE A 145 -9.74 8.78 7.78
CA ILE A 145 -8.65 7.85 7.45
C ILE A 145 -8.98 6.99 6.22
N LEU A 146 -10.23 6.49 6.12
CA LEU A 146 -10.62 5.53 5.09
C LEU A 146 -10.31 5.98 3.64
N PRO A 147 -10.60 7.24 3.22
CA PRO A 147 -10.26 7.67 1.86
C PRO A 147 -8.75 7.65 1.59
N ALA A 148 -7.95 8.03 2.58
CA ALA A 148 -6.49 8.04 2.46
C ALA A 148 -5.92 6.62 2.42
N LEU A 149 -6.46 5.67 3.19
CA LEU A 149 -6.11 4.24 3.12
C LEU A 149 -6.46 3.64 1.75
N GLY A 150 -7.62 4.00 1.20
CA GLY A 150 -7.98 3.57 -0.15
C GLY A 150 -7.01 4.08 -1.21
N ASN A 151 -6.54 5.32 -1.08
CA ASN A 151 -5.52 5.87 -1.96
C ASN A 151 -4.16 5.16 -1.77
N GLU A 152 -3.77 4.83 -0.55
CA GLU A 152 -2.53 4.08 -0.25
C GLU A 152 -2.53 2.72 -0.93
N PHE A 153 -3.67 2.00 -0.94
CA PHE A 153 -3.79 0.75 -1.68
C PHE A 153 -3.55 0.93 -3.19
N ILE A 154 -4.09 2.01 -3.79
CA ILE A 154 -3.85 2.34 -5.21
C ILE A 154 -2.36 2.64 -5.45
N VAL A 155 -1.70 3.35 -4.54
CA VAL A 155 -0.26 3.64 -4.61
C VAL A 155 0.54 2.34 -4.59
N LEU A 156 0.22 1.42 -3.68
CA LEU A 156 0.87 0.12 -3.59
C LEU A 156 0.78 -0.70 -4.88
N ILE A 157 -0.38 -0.73 -5.55
CA ILE A 157 -0.52 -1.42 -6.85
C ILE A 157 0.51 -0.91 -7.87
N LYS A 158 0.82 0.39 -7.86
CA LYS A 158 1.83 0.98 -8.75
C LYS A 158 3.26 0.70 -8.28
N GLU A 159 3.50 0.74 -6.98
CA GLU A 159 4.82 0.53 -6.39
C GLU A 159 5.30 -0.91 -6.52
N THR A 160 4.39 -1.90 -6.56
CA THR A 160 4.76 -3.30 -6.82
C THR A 160 5.45 -3.50 -8.17
N ALA A 161 5.36 -2.56 -9.10
CA ALA A 161 6.08 -2.61 -10.37
C ALA A 161 7.61 -2.74 -10.23
N VAL A 162 8.19 -2.36 -9.08
CA VAL A 162 9.62 -2.52 -8.82
C VAL A 162 10.02 -3.93 -8.35
N ILE A 163 9.05 -4.80 -8.03
CA ILE A 163 9.34 -6.17 -7.54
C ILE A 163 10.05 -7.03 -8.60
N GLY A 164 9.90 -6.68 -9.87
CA GLY A 164 10.65 -7.32 -10.96
C GLY A 164 12.18 -7.24 -10.81
N MET A 165 12.69 -6.35 -9.94
CA MET A 165 14.12 -6.23 -9.62
C MET A 165 14.65 -7.44 -8.82
N ILE A 166 13.79 -8.16 -8.11
CA ILE A 166 14.13 -9.41 -7.43
C ILE A 166 13.68 -10.66 -8.22
N ALA A 167 13.50 -10.49 -9.54
CA ALA A 167 13.09 -11.54 -10.48
C ALA A 167 11.76 -12.25 -10.09
N ASN A 168 10.82 -11.52 -9.50
CA ASN A 168 9.46 -11.99 -9.35
C ASN A 168 8.65 -11.76 -10.63
N ILE A 169 7.66 -12.62 -10.89
CA ILE A 169 6.79 -12.51 -12.06
C ILE A 169 5.56 -11.67 -11.66
N ASP A 170 5.73 -10.36 -11.69
CA ASP A 170 4.65 -9.38 -11.64
C ASP A 170 4.24 -8.95 -13.06
N LEU A 171 3.38 -7.96 -13.17
CA LEU A 171 2.93 -7.45 -14.47
C LEU A 171 4.09 -6.86 -15.30
N VAL A 172 5.05 -6.17 -14.66
CA VAL A 172 6.25 -5.65 -15.33
C VAL A 172 7.20 -6.78 -15.72
N GLY A 173 7.38 -7.79 -14.86
CA GLY A 173 8.15 -9.00 -15.16
C GLY A 173 7.60 -9.76 -16.37
N ALA A 174 6.27 -9.86 -16.49
CA ALA A 174 5.61 -10.46 -17.65
C ALA A 174 5.94 -9.69 -18.95
N ALA A 175 5.87 -8.35 -18.91
CA ALA A 175 6.24 -7.52 -20.06
C ALA A 175 7.71 -7.67 -20.44
N ARG A 176 8.64 -7.69 -19.47
CA ARG A 176 10.07 -7.92 -19.70
C ARG A 176 10.33 -9.29 -20.32
N LYS A 177 9.59 -10.32 -19.91
CA LYS A 177 9.69 -11.65 -20.52
C LYS A 177 9.26 -11.64 -21.98
N VAL A 178 8.17 -10.96 -22.34
CA VAL A 178 7.76 -10.80 -23.75
C VAL A 178 8.81 -10.02 -24.52
N GLN A 179 9.31 -8.92 -23.95
CA GLN A 179 10.35 -8.07 -24.52
C GLN A 179 11.63 -8.88 -24.85
N SER A 180 12.10 -9.71 -23.93
CA SER A 180 13.31 -10.53 -24.15
C SER A 180 13.16 -11.56 -25.28
N LEU A 181 11.94 -12.01 -25.59
CA LEU A 181 11.64 -12.97 -26.64
C LEU A 181 11.37 -12.30 -28.01
N THR A 182 10.91 -11.04 -28.00
CA THR A 182 10.47 -10.37 -29.22
C THR A 182 11.42 -9.28 -29.67
N TYR A 183 12.35 -8.87 -28.79
CA TYR A 183 13.20 -7.67 -28.96
C TYR A 183 12.41 -6.38 -29.22
N ASP A 184 11.10 -6.39 -28.88
CA ASP A 184 10.21 -5.22 -28.97
C ASP A 184 9.94 -4.67 -27.58
N TYR A 185 10.32 -3.41 -27.36
CA TYR A 185 10.14 -2.71 -26.08
C TYR A 185 8.82 -1.96 -26.01
N VAL A 186 8.34 -1.46 -27.15
CA VAL A 186 7.23 -0.49 -27.18
C VAL A 186 5.91 -1.17 -26.85
N VAL A 187 5.58 -2.27 -27.57
CA VAL A 187 4.28 -2.91 -27.42
C VAL A 187 4.08 -3.51 -26.02
N PRO A 188 5.02 -4.28 -25.42
CA PRO A 188 4.84 -4.78 -24.06
C PRO A 188 4.69 -3.67 -23.01
N MET A 189 5.48 -2.60 -23.10
CA MET A 189 5.42 -1.50 -22.14
C MET A 189 4.13 -0.69 -22.24
N LEU A 190 3.67 -0.38 -23.44
CA LEU A 190 2.36 0.27 -23.63
C LEU A 190 1.20 -0.63 -23.18
N SER A 191 1.32 -1.95 -23.39
CA SER A 191 0.31 -2.91 -22.92
C SER A 191 0.16 -2.90 -21.41
N ILE A 192 1.26 -2.94 -20.65
CA ILE A 192 1.18 -2.89 -19.19
C ILE A 192 0.71 -1.53 -18.68
N ALA A 193 1.12 -0.43 -19.34
CA ALA A 193 0.64 0.90 -18.97
C ALA A 193 -0.89 0.99 -19.09
N LEU A 194 -1.45 0.42 -20.18
CA LEU A 194 -2.90 0.34 -20.37
C LEU A 194 -3.57 -0.55 -19.32
N ILE A 195 -2.99 -1.71 -19.02
CA ILE A 195 -3.52 -2.64 -18.01
C ILE A 195 -3.52 -1.96 -16.63
N TYR A 196 -2.41 -1.33 -16.21
CA TYR A 196 -2.35 -0.56 -14.96
C TYR A 196 -3.41 0.53 -14.91
N TYR A 197 -3.56 1.32 -16.01
CA TYR A 197 -4.55 2.37 -16.08
C TYR A 197 -5.97 1.85 -15.87
N VAL A 198 -6.34 0.77 -16.57
CA VAL A 198 -7.67 0.16 -16.47
C VAL A 198 -7.92 -0.38 -15.06
N VAL A 199 -6.96 -1.15 -14.52
CA VAL A 199 -7.09 -1.73 -13.17
C VAL A 199 -7.19 -0.65 -12.10
N ILE A 200 -6.33 0.36 -12.14
CA ILE A 200 -6.37 1.48 -11.19
C ILE A 200 -7.69 2.24 -11.31
N LYS A 201 -8.20 2.44 -12.52
CA LYS A 201 -9.51 3.08 -12.73
C LYS A 201 -10.65 2.30 -12.12
N ILE A 202 -10.66 0.97 -12.30
CA ILE A 202 -11.66 0.06 -11.70
C ILE A 202 -11.57 0.12 -10.17
N VAL A 203 -10.38 -0.09 -9.60
CA VAL A 203 -10.17 -0.08 -8.14
C VAL A 203 -10.55 1.29 -7.55
N SER A 204 -10.14 2.38 -8.17
CA SER A 204 -10.49 3.74 -7.72
C SER A 204 -11.99 3.99 -7.75
N THR A 205 -12.71 3.50 -8.77
CA THR A 205 -14.16 3.66 -8.87
C THR A 205 -14.89 2.84 -7.80
N LEU A 206 -14.44 1.60 -7.56
CA LEU A 206 -14.99 0.75 -6.50
C LEU A 206 -14.76 1.36 -5.11
N LEU A 207 -13.56 1.85 -4.84
CA LEU A 207 -13.24 2.52 -3.57
C LEU A 207 -14.10 3.76 -3.36
N LYS A 208 -14.28 4.60 -4.40
CA LYS A 208 -15.16 5.78 -4.32
C LYS A 208 -16.60 5.39 -4.03
N ALA A 209 -17.12 4.35 -4.68
CA ALA A 209 -18.48 3.85 -4.42
C ALA A 209 -18.61 3.39 -2.96
N CYS A 210 -17.67 2.58 -2.45
CA CYS A 210 -17.67 2.14 -1.05
C CYS A 210 -17.59 3.32 -0.07
N LEU A 211 -16.77 4.34 -0.36
CA LEU A 211 -16.60 5.50 0.51
C LEU A 211 -17.81 6.44 0.52
N LEU A 212 -18.56 6.54 -0.58
CA LEU A 212 -19.82 7.30 -0.63
C LEU A 212 -20.88 6.78 0.35
N TYR A 213 -20.90 5.46 0.61
CA TYR A 213 -21.80 4.88 1.62
C TYR A 213 -21.34 5.13 3.07
N THR A 214 -20.06 5.45 3.29
CA THR A 214 -19.51 5.65 4.63
C THR A 214 -19.36 7.13 5.01
N SER A 215 -19.42 8.04 4.04
CA SER A 215 -19.36 9.50 4.28
C SER A 215 -20.78 10.06 4.33
N PRO A 216 -21.20 10.77 5.42
CA PRO A 216 -22.43 11.52 5.39
C PRO A 216 -22.31 12.60 4.32
N SER A 217 -23.32 12.69 3.43
CA SER A 217 -23.45 13.77 2.45
C SER A 217 -23.28 15.12 3.13
N PRO A 218 -22.43 16.02 2.62
CA PRO A 218 -22.42 17.40 3.08
C PRO A 218 -23.82 17.99 2.75
N ARG A 219 -24.59 18.28 3.76
CA ARG A 219 -25.74 19.21 3.65
C ARG A 219 -25.24 20.64 3.71
#